data_b63b45845977be0eb136b3131bbf3583
#
_entry.id   b63b45845977be0eb136b3131bbf3583
#
_cell.length_a   1.000
_cell.length_b   1.000
_cell.length_c   1.000
_cell.angle_alpha   90.00
_cell.angle_beta   90.00
_cell.angle_gamma   90.00
#
_symmetry.space_group_name_H-M   'P 1'
#
loop_
_entity.id
_entity.type
_entity.pdbx_description
1 polymer ?
#
loop_
_entity_poly.entity_id
_entity_poly.type
_entity_poly.pdbx_seq_one_letter_code
_entity_poly.pdbx_strand_id
1 'polypeptide(L)'
;MPYSAHSSIRAVKRAGHDPSIHGTKLWKSSCLIIDYLKKHPPRRRGKILDAGCGWGITGIWCAKHWDANVTSMDADPAVFPYLEAVARLNGVSTTPWVQRFEKVRKKDLENVDILFGGDICFWDELVKPVGQMINRAIDAGVGTIVIGDPERPTFHEMAERAIQTHGGELLDWRISGAVKATGALLVIHND
;
A
#
# COMPACT_ATOMS: atom_id res chain seq x y z
N MET A 1 -5.81 1.56 -16.09
CA MET A 1 -6.46 1.28 -14.79
C MET A 1 -7.96 1.22 -15.00
N PRO A 2 -8.66 0.17 -14.55
CA PRO A 2 -10.11 0.11 -14.68
C PRO A 2 -10.75 1.12 -13.73
N TYR A 3 -11.62 1.96 -14.26
CA TYR A 3 -12.48 2.82 -13.46
C TYR A 3 -13.60 2.00 -12.79
N SER A 4 -14.25 2.55 -11.78
CA SER A 4 -15.42 1.93 -11.12
C SER A 4 -16.54 1.53 -12.10
N ALA A 5 -16.60 2.17 -13.26
CA ALA A 5 -17.52 1.85 -14.35
C ALA A 5 -17.07 0.69 -15.25
N HIS A 6 -15.87 0.12 -15.08
CA HIS A 6 -15.40 -1.00 -15.91
C HIS A 6 -16.28 -2.24 -15.70
N SER A 7 -16.55 -2.99 -16.77
CA SER A 7 -17.47 -4.15 -16.74
C SER A 7 -17.08 -5.19 -15.69
N SER A 8 -15.79 -5.50 -15.56
CA SER A 8 -15.27 -6.45 -14.55
C SER A 8 -15.52 -5.95 -13.13
N ILE A 9 -15.33 -4.67 -12.84
CA ILE A 9 -15.59 -4.07 -11.51
C ILE A 9 -17.09 -4.09 -11.21
N ARG A 10 -17.93 -3.75 -12.20
CA ARG A 10 -19.39 -3.83 -12.03
C ARG A 10 -19.88 -5.27 -11.83
N ALA A 11 -19.21 -6.27 -12.43
CA ALA A 11 -19.53 -7.67 -12.21
C ALA A 11 -19.26 -8.08 -10.76
N VAL A 12 -18.11 -7.70 -10.19
CA VAL A 12 -17.77 -7.94 -8.77
C VAL A 12 -18.81 -7.29 -7.85
N LYS A 13 -19.18 -6.04 -8.11
CA LYS A 13 -20.19 -5.35 -7.32
C LYS A 13 -21.57 -6.03 -7.39
N ARG A 14 -22.00 -6.46 -8.58
CA ARG A 14 -23.27 -7.20 -8.76
C ARG A 14 -23.27 -8.57 -8.09
N ALA A 15 -22.10 -9.19 -7.89
CA ALA A 15 -21.95 -10.43 -7.14
C ALA A 15 -22.09 -10.27 -5.62
N GLY A 16 -22.40 -9.06 -5.13
CA GLY A 16 -22.66 -8.78 -3.71
C GLY A 16 -21.39 -8.52 -2.89
N HIS A 17 -20.24 -8.31 -3.52
CA HIS A 17 -19.03 -7.89 -2.82
C HIS A 17 -19.11 -6.37 -2.58
N ASP A 18 -19.41 -5.99 -1.35
CA ASP A 18 -19.54 -4.59 -0.93
C ASP A 18 -18.52 -4.30 0.18
N PRO A 19 -17.31 -3.84 -0.20
CA PRO A 19 -16.27 -3.54 0.79
C PRO A 19 -16.77 -2.49 1.78
N SER A 20 -16.47 -2.75 3.06
CA SER A 20 -16.73 -1.76 4.10
C SER A 20 -15.84 -0.54 3.88
N ILE A 21 -16.26 0.56 4.41
CA ILE A 21 -15.55 1.84 4.56
C ILE A 21 -14.59 2.14 3.39
N HIS A 22 -13.68 2.25 2.97
CA HIS A 22 -12.85 2.84 1.94
C HIS A 22 -12.43 1.90 0.79
N GLY A 23 -12.87 0.64 0.78
CA GLY A 23 -12.53 -0.35 -0.27
C GLY A 23 -13.26 -0.18 -1.61
N THR A 24 -14.01 0.91 -1.80
CA THR A 24 -14.92 1.09 -2.95
C THR A 24 -14.34 1.87 -4.12
N LYS A 25 -13.10 2.39 -4.02
CA LYS A 25 -12.49 3.24 -5.03
C LYS A 25 -10.97 3.10 -5.10
N LEU A 26 -10.41 3.65 -6.17
CA LEU A 26 -8.97 3.85 -6.31
C LEU A 26 -8.52 5.08 -5.53
N TRP A 27 -7.49 4.93 -4.73
CA TRP A 27 -6.90 6.00 -3.95
C TRP A 27 -5.66 6.57 -4.64
N LYS A 28 -5.54 7.90 -4.63
CA LYS A 28 -4.48 8.59 -5.38
C LYS A 28 -3.10 8.40 -4.76
N SER A 29 -3.02 8.10 -3.48
CA SER A 29 -1.74 7.81 -2.81
C SER A 29 -1.02 6.60 -3.40
N SER A 30 -1.75 5.60 -3.93
CA SER A 30 -1.14 4.52 -4.72
C SER A 30 -0.35 5.06 -5.92
N CYS A 31 -0.85 6.11 -6.58
CA CYS A 31 -0.15 6.71 -7.72
C CYS A 31 1.11 7.48 -7.27
N LEU A 32 1.07 8.15 -6.09
CA LEU A 32 2.24 8.82 -5.52
C LEU A 32 3.34 7.79 -5.22
N ILE A 33 2.99 6.69 -4.57
CA ILE A 33 3.92 5.60 -4.24
C ILE A 33 4.52 5.00 -5.53
N ILE A 34 3.72 4.71 -6.54
CA ILE A 34 4.19 4.18 -7.83
C ILE A 34 5.16 5.16 -8.51
N ASP A 35 4.86 6.45 -8.54
CA ASP A 35 5.73 7.45 -9.16
C ASP A 35 7.06 7.58 -8.42
N TYR A 36 7.02 7.54 -7.08
CA TYR A 36 8.22 7.49 -6.25
C TYR A 36 9.07 6.25 -6.55
N LEU A 37 8.49 5.07 -6.50
CA LEU A 37 9.17 3.80 -6.74
C LEU A 37 9.76 3.68 -8.16
N LYS A 38 9.16 4.35 -9.15
CA LYS A 38 9.72 4.47 -10.51
C LYS A 38 11.01 5.29 -10.53
N LYS A 39 11.03 6.39 -9.78
CA LYS A 39 12.16 7.33 -9.75
C LYS A 39 13.28 6.85 -8.82
N HIS A 40 12.90 6.12 -7.77
CA HIS A 40 13.77 5.60 -6.72
C HIS A 40 13.56 4.09 -6.53
N PRO A 41 13.92 3.25 -7.51
CA PRO A 41 13.66 1.81 -7.41
C PRO A 41 14.57 1.18 -6.35
N PRO A 42 14.02 0.51 -5.33
CA PRO A 42 14.81 -0.20 -4.33
C PRO A 42 15.69 -1.30 -4.96
N ARG A 43 16.86 -1.56 -4.38
CA ARG A 43 17.78 -2.61 -4.86
C ARG A 43 17.15 -3.99 -4.73
N ARG A 44 16.60 -4.31 -3.55
CA ARG A 44 15.82 -5.52 -3.30
C ARG A 44 14.34 -5.22 -3.45
N ARG A 45 13.64 -5.98 -4.28
CA ARG A 45 12.23 -5.76 -4.63
C ARG A 45 11.50 -7.04 -5.07
N GLY A 46 12.02 -8.19 -4.66
CA GLY A 46 11.46 -9.49 -5.03
C GLY A 46 10.24 -9.87 -4.21
N LYS A 47 10.21 -9.51 -2.92
CA LYS A 47 9.10 -9.79 -1.99
C LYS A 47 8.54 -8.51 -1.42
N ILE A 48 7.26 -8.30 -1.60
CA ILE A 48 6.58 -7.04 -1.28
C ILE A 48 5.34 -7.30 -0.44
N LEU A 49 5.13 -6.45 0.59
CA LEU A 49 3.88 -6.35 1.32
C LEU A 49 3.16 -5.05 0.94
N ASP A 50 1.98 -5.19 0.31
CA ASP A 50 1.03 -4.10 0.05
C ASP A 50 0.03 -4.06 1.20
N ALA A 51 0.24 -3.17 2.16
CA ALA A 51 -0.52 -3.07 3.39
C ALA A 51 -1.73 -2.12 3.23
N GLY A 52 -2.94 -2.62 3.52
CA GLY A 52 -4.18 -1.91 3.20
C GLY A 52 -4.37 -1.80 1.70
N CYS A 53 -4.23 -2.93 1.00
CA CYS A 53 -4.10 -2.97 -0.45
C CYS A 53 -5.34 -2.46 -1.21
N GLY A 54 -6.55 -2.55 -0.63
CA GLY A 54 -7.78 -2.26 -1.34
C GLY A 54 -7.86 -3.01 -2.67
N TRP A 55 -7.89 -2.28 -3.79
CA TRP A 55 -7.89 -2.89 -5.13
C TRP A 55 -6.47 -3.26 -5.64
N GLY A 56 -5.44 -3.13 -4.82
CA GLY A 56 -4.09 -3.61 -5.05
C GLY A 56 -3.29 -2.88 -6.13
N ILE A 57 -3.56 -1.61 -6.38
CA ILE A 57 -2.99 -0.88 -7.51
C ILE A 57 -1.46 -0.83 -7.47
N THR A 58 -0.89 -0.55 -6.30
CA THR A 58 0.57 -0.47 -6.14
C THR A 58 1.20 -1.85 -6.25
N GLY A 59 0.64 -2.85 -5.56
CA GLY A 59 1.14 -4.22 -5.61
C GLY A 59 1.06 -4.82 -7.02
N ILE A 60 -0.07 -4.63 -7.72
CA ILE A 60 -0.25 -5.08 -9.11
C ILE A 60 0.77 -4.40 -10.04
N TRP A 61 1.04 -3.11 -9.83
CA TRP A 61 2.07 -2.42 -10.60
C TRP A 61 3.46 -3.05 -10.37
N CYS A 62 3.83 -3.33 -9.12
CA CYS A 62 5.10 -3.99 -8.79
C CYS A 62 5.19 -5.40 -9.37
N ALA A 63 4.15 -6.22 -9.23
CA ALA A 63 4.10 -7.55 -9.82
C ALA A 63 4.31 -7.51 -11.34
N LYS A 64 3.71 -6.53 -12.02
CA LYS A 64 3.79 -6.40 -13.48
C LYS A 64 5.13 -5.92 -13.99
N HIS A 65 5.77 -4.98 -13.29
CA HIS A 65 6.95 -4.28 -13.81
C HIS A 65 8.27 -4.81 -13.23
N TRP A 66 8.21 -5.48 -12.10
CA TRP A 66 9.37 -6.02 -11.40
C TRP A 66 9.36 -7.53 -11.25
N ASP A 67 8.29 -8.20 -11.72
CA ASP A 67 8.08 -9.64 -11.50
C ASP A 67 8.12 -9.99 -9.99
N ALA A 68 7.63 -9.07 -9.16
CA ALA A 68 7.69 -9.18 -7.72
C ALA A 68 6.63 -10.14 -7.18
N ASN A 69 7.00 -10.89 -6.14
CA ASN A 69 6.07 -11.68 -5.35
C ASN A 69 5.37 -10.76 -4.33
N VAL A 70 4.13 -10.42 -4.59
CA VAL A 70 3.37 -9.44 -3.79
C VAL A 70 2.35 -10.14 -2.92
N THR A 71 2.43 -9.89 -1.61
CA THR A 71 1.36 -10.17 -0.64
C THR A 71 0.50 -8.92 -0.51
N SER A 72 -0.78 -9.04 -0.88
CA SER A 72 -1.76 -7.95 -0.78
C SER A 72 -2.58 -8.15 0.48
N MET A 73 -2.34 -7.31 1.50
CA MET A 73 -2.96 -7.41 2.82
C MET A 73 -4.07 -6.38 2.98
N ASP A 74 -5.22 -6.82 3.45
CA ASP A 74 -6.31 -5.93 3.87
C ASP A 74 -7.10 -6.56 5.03
N ALA A 75 -7.72 -5.71 5.86
CA ALA A 75 -8.59 -6.17 6.94
C ALA A 75 -9.97 -6.61 6.43
N ASP A 76 -10.39 -6.06 5.30
CA ASP A 76 -11.69 -6.34 4.69
C ASP A 76 -11.56 -7.35 3.54
N PRO A 77 -11.99 -8.61 3.71
CA PRO A 77 -11.91 -9.61 2.65
C PRO A 77 -12.75 -9.26 1.40
N ALA A 78 -13.72 -8.36 1.50
CA ALA A 78 -14.56 -7.96 0.38
C ALA A 78 -13.81 -7.14 -0.69
N VAL A 79 -12.59 -6.66 -0.40
CA VAL A 79 -11.73 -5.97 -1.40
C VAL A 79 -11.07 -6.96 -2.37
N PHE A 80 -10.82 -8.20 -1.96
CA PHE A 80 -10.02 -9.15 -2.78
C PHE A 80 -10.66 -9.55 -4.10
N PRO A 81 -11.98 -9.69 -4.25
CA PRO A 81 -12.58 -9.89 -5.59
C PRO A 81 -12.30 -8.74 -6.56
N TYR A 82 -12.18 -7.50 -6.07
CA TYR A 82 -11.79 -6.34 -6.88
C TYR A 82 -10.31 -6.40 -7.23
N LEU A 83 -9.45 -6.69 -6.24
CA LEU A 83 -8.02 -6.93 -6.44
C LEU A 83 -7.79 -7.98 -7.54
N GLU A 84 -8.44 -9.14 -7.45
CA GLU A 84 -8.32 -10.22 -8.43
C GLU A 84 -8.78 -9.79 -9.82
N ALA A 85 -9.90 -9.06 -9.92
CA ALA A 85 -10.38 -8.53 -11.19
C ALA A 85 -9.37 -7.58 -11.83
N VAL A 86 -8.75 -6.68 -11.03
CA VAL A 86 -7.74 -5.74 -11.50
C VAL A 86 -6.44 -6.47 -11.88
N ALA A 87 -5.98 -7.42 -11.05
CA ALA A 87 -4.78 -8.22 -11.31
C ALA A 87 -4.91 -9.02 -12.63
N ARG A 88 -6.05 -9.68 -12.84
CA ARG A 88 -6.35 -10.43 -14.07
C ARG A 88 -6.33 -9.54 -15.31
N LEU A 89 -6.89 -8.33 -15.24
CA LEU A 89 -6.85 -7.34 -16.34
C LEU A 89 -5.43 -6.88 -16.67
N ASN A 90 -4.50 -7.00 -15.73
CA ASN A 90 -3.10 -6.65 -15.92
C ASN A 90 -2.19 -7.85 -16.22
N GLY A 91 -2.75 -9.08 -16.26
CA GLY A 91 -2.01 -10.30 -16.55
C GLY A 91 -1.07 -10.74 -15.44
N VAL A 92 -1.37 -10.39 -14.18
CA VAL A 92 -0.57 -10.74 -13.00
C VAL A 92 -1.45 -11.32 -11.90
N SER A 93 -0.81 -11.85 -10.86
CA SER A 93 -1.46 -12.28 -9.62
C SER A 93 -0.72 -11.73 -8.40
N THR A 94 -1.42 -11.63 -7.29
CA THR A 94 -0.85 -11.34 -5.97
C THR A 94 -1.45 -12.31 -4.96
N THR A 95 -0.81 -12.47 -3.80
CA THR A 95 -1.30 -13.35 -2.75
C THR A 95 -2.17 -12.54 -1.78
N PRO A 96 -3.49 -12.76 -1.72
CA PRO A 96 -4.35 -12.07 -0.77
C PRO A 96 -4.07 -12.55 0.66
N TRP A 97 -4.09 -11.61 1.61
CA TRP A 97 -3.92 -11.89 3.02
C TRP A 97 -4.89 -11.06 3.87
N VAL A 98 -5.90 -11.72 4.46
CA VAL A 98 -6.82 -11.06 5.40
C VAL A 98 -6.11 -10.85 6.71
N GLN A 99 -5.74 -9.61 7.02
CA GLN A 99 -5.06 -9.28 8.27
C GLN A 99 -5.20 -7.80 8.63
N ARG A 100 -5.21 -7.51 9.93
CA ARG A 100 -5.19 -6.16 10.50
C ARG A 100 -3.76 -5.76 10.84
N PHE A 101 -3.43 -4.46 10.79
CA PHE A 101 -2.08 -3.93 11.04
C PHE A 101 -1.51 -4.34 12.41
N GLU A 102 -2.35 -4.31 13.47
CA GLU A 102 -1.93 -4.69 14.81
C GLU A 102 -1.61 -6.18 14.98
N LYS A 103 -2.06 -7.02 14.06
CA LYS A 103 -1.85 -8.47 14.07
C LYS A 103 -0.69 -8.95 13.21
N VAL A 104 -0.12 -8.07 12.38
CA VAL A 104 1.10 -8.37 11.62
C VAL A 104 2.25 -8.56 12.60
N ARG A 105 2.92 -9.70 12.56
CA ARG A 105 4.02 -10.05 13.47
C ARG A 105 5.35 -9.86 12.76
N LYS A 106 6.44 -9.68 13.51
CA LYS A 106 7.80 -9.60 12.97
C LYS A 106 8.11 -10.76 12.00
N LYS A 107 7.80 -12.00 12.38
CA LYS A 107 8.02 -13.18 11.54
C LYS A 107 7.29 -13.17 10.19
N ASP A 108 6.16 -12.46 10.12
CA ASP A 108 5.37 -12.35 8.90
C ASP A 108 6.03 -11.37 7.91
N LEU A 109 7.00 -10.56 8.37
CA LEU A 109 7.75 -9.54 7.65
C LEU A 109 9.18 -9.99 7.29
N GLU A 110 9.63 -11.12 7.82
CA GLU A 110 10.93 -11.69 7.50
C GLU A 110 11.04 -11.96 5.98
N ASN A 111 12.14 -11.52 5.38
CA ASN A 111 12.39 -11.59 3.94
C ASN A 111 11.45 -10.74 3.06
N VAL A 112 10.67 -9.82 3.61
CA VAL A 112 10.00 -8.78 2.84
C VAL A 112 11.05 -7.70 2.49
N ASP A 113 11.17 -7.38 1.21
CA ASP A 113 12.10 -6.36 0.73
C ASP A 113 11.51 -4.96 0.85
N ILE A 114 10.22 -4.84 0.54
CA ILE A 114 9.49 -3.56 0.53
C ILE A 114 8.15 -3.72 1.24
N LEU A 115 7.83 -2.79 2.13
CA LEU A 115 6.50 -2.56 2.66
C LEU A 115 6.00 -1.22 2.17
N PHE A 116 4.82 -1.16 1.60
CA PHE A 116 4.16 0.11 1.32
C PHE A 116 2.67 0.07 1.70
N GLY A 117 2.10 1.26 1.84
CA GLY A 117 0.68 1.44 2.08
C GLY A 117 0.22 2.84 1.67
N GLY A 118 -0.90 2.91 1.01
CA GLY A 118 -1.48 4.18 0.57
C GLY A 118 -2.82 4.44 1.26
N ASP A 119 -2.99 5.64 1.82
CA ASP A 119 -4.22 6.03 2.51
C ASP A 119 -4.59 5.13 3.70
N ILE A 120 -3.61 4.61 4.46
CA ILE A 120 -3.83 3.62 5.54
C ILE A 120 -3.90 4.23 6.94
N CYS A 121 -3.65 5.53 7.09
CA CYS A 121 -3.66 6.24 8.38
C CYS A 121 -4.73 7.34 8.37
N PHE A 122 -6.00 6.97 8.12
CA PHE A 122 -7.09 7.93 7.91
C PHE A 122 -7.94 8.20 9.15
N TRP A 123 -7.75 7.48 10.27
CA TRP A 123 -8.38 7.69 11.58
C TRP A 123 -7.35 7.67 12.70
N ASP A 124 -7.63 8.35 13.80
CA ASP A 124 -6.74 8.42 14.98
C ASP A 124 -6.39 7.05 15.53
N GLU A 125 -7.34 6.11 15.51
CA GLU A 125 -7.13 4.73 15.97
C GLU A 125 -6.12 3.95 15.12
N LEU A 126 -5.80 4.42 13.91
CA LEU A 126 -4.83 3.78 13.01
C LEU A 126 -3.40 4.28 13.20
N VAL A 127 -3.20 5.43 13.81
CA VAL A 127 -1.86 6.01 14.08
C VAL A 127 -0.96 4.99 14.77
N LYS A 128 -1.42 4.43 15.89
CA LYS A 128 -0.67 3.44 16.67
C LYS A 128 -0.48 2.09 15.96
N PRO A 129 -1.51 1.45 15.40
CA PRO A 129 -1.36 0.19 14.66
C PRO A 129 -0.41 0.27 13.48
N VAL A 130 -0.51 1.32 12.66
CA VAL A 130 0.35 1.52 11.49
C VAL A 130 1.79 1.79 11.93
N GLY A 131 2.02 2.68 12.91
CA GLY A 131 3.35 2.94 13.46
C GLY A 131 3.99 1.68 14.06
N GLN A 132 3.24 0.86 14.78
CA GLN A 132 3.73 -0.42 15.32
C GLN A 132 4.04 -1.45 14.22
N MET A 133 3.30 -1.45 13.12
CA MET A 133 3.62 -2.29 11.97
C MET A 133 4.94 -1.85 11.32
N ILE A 134 5.16 -0.54 11.16
CA ILE A 134 6.43 0.02 10.67
C ILE A 134 7.59 -0.39 11.58
N ASN A 135 7.46 -0.24 12.90
CA ASN A 135 8.50 -0.66 13.85
C ASN A 135 8.87 -2.14 13.67
N ARG A 136 7.85 -3.02 13.59
CA ARG A 136 8.08 -4.45 13.35
C ARG A 136 8.71 -4.75 12.00
N ALA A 137 8.41 -3.96 10.98
CA ALA A 137 9.00 -4.09 9.65
C ALA A 137 10.50 -3.75 9.68
N ILE A 138 10.87 -2.68 10.35
CA ILE A 138 12.27 -2.30 10.55
C ILE A 138 13.02 -3.37 11.35
N ASP A 139 12.44 -3.84 12.47
CA ASP A 139 13.00 -4.91 13.28
C ASP A 139 13.15 -6.25 12.54
N ALA A 140 12.34 -6.48 11.51
CA ALA A 140 12.39 -7.67 10.65
C ALA A 140 13.40 -7.53 9.49
N GLY A 141 13.99 -6.35 9.29
CA GLY A 141 14.94 -6.07 8.21
C GLY A 141 14.29 -5.77 6.87
N VAL A 142 13.06 -5.25 6.86
CA VAL A 142 12.44 -4.73 5.62
C VAL A 142 13.27 -3.54 5.14
N GLY A 143 13.83 -3.65 3.93
CA GLY A 143 14.81 -2.67 3.44
C GLY A 143 14.23 -1.32 3.04
N THR A 144 12.99 -1.28 2.55
CA THR A 144 12.34 -0.03 2.15
C THR A 144 10.90 0.01 2.61
N ILE A 145 10.50 1.10 3.26
CA ILE A 145 9.11 1.35 3.69
C ILE A 145 8.63 2.65 3.05
N VAL A 146 7.46 2.62 2.40
CA VAL A 146 6.87 3.80 1.75
C VAL A 146 5.40 3.90 2.12
N ILE A 147 5.02 4.90 2.90
CA ILE A 147 3.62 5.18 3.22
C ILE A 147 3.20 6.48 2.56
N GLY A 148 2.15 6.43 1.75
CA GLY A 148 1.64 7.59 1.02
C GLY A 148 0.27 8.04 1.56
N ASP A 149 0.07 9.36 1.66
CA ASP A 149 -1.17 9.95 2.15
C ASP A 149 -1.43 11.32 1.49
N PRO A 150 -2.70 11.77 1.36
CA PRO A 150 -3.02 13.13 0.91
C PRO A 150 -2.80 14.19 2.00
N GLU A 151 -1.88 13.98 2.96
CA GLU A 151 -1.47 14.90 4.03
C GLU A 151 -2.50 15.03 5.18
N ARG A 152 -3.11 13.91 5.60
CA ARG A 152 -3.98 13.92 6.79
C ARG A 152 -3.17 14.16 8.08
N PRO A 153 -3.72 14.85 9.08
CA PRO A 153 -3.03 15.05 10.37
C PRO A 153 -2.59 13.74 11.03
N THR A 154 -3.41 12.70 10.97
CA THR A 154 -3.11 11.36 11.51
C THR A 154 -1.89 10.71 10.83
N PHE A 155 -1.75 10.91 9.52
CA PHE A 155 -0.57 10.45 8.79
C PHE A 155 0.68 11.22 9.24
N HIS A 156 0.62 12.54 9.36
CA HIS A 156 1.75 13.35 9.82
C HIS A 156 2.19 12.95 11.22
N GLU A 157 1.24 12.77 12.16
CA GLU A 157 1.55 12.31 13.52
C GLU A 157 2.26 10.94 13.50
N MET A 158 1.78 10.00 12.72
CA MET A 158 2.41 8.67 12.58
C MET A 158 3.80 8.79 11.94
N ALA A 159 3.95 9.59 10.88
CA ALA A 159 5.19 9.76 10.13
C ALA A 159 6.27 10.43 10.98
N GLU A 160 5.94 11.50 11.70
CA GLU A 160 6.87 12.19 12.60
C GLU A 160 7.40 11.26 13.69
N ARG A 161 6.53 10.46 14.32
CA ARG A 161 6.94 9.47 15.32
C ARG A 161 7.87 8.41 14.73
N ALA A 162 7.57 7.93 13.52
CA ALA A 162 8.42 6.94 12.83
C ALA A 162 9.80 7.53 12.52
N ILE A 163 9.86 8.76 11.99
CA ILE A 163 11.12 9.46 11.69
C ILE A 163 11.95 9.71 12.94
N GLN A 164 11.32 10.15 14.03
CA GLN A 164 12.02 10.37 15.31
C GLN A 164 12.64 9.09 15.86
N THR A 165 12.01 7.93 15.61
CA THR A 165 12.46 6.66 16.15
C THR A 165 13.48 5.96 15.25
N HIS A 166 13.31 6.05 13.93
CA HIS A 166 14.04 5.22 12.97
C HIS A 166 14.80 6.02 11.90
N GLY A 167 14.62 7.32 11.86
CA GLY A 167 15.06 8.13 10.74
C GLY A 167 14.12 7.99 9.54
N GLY A 168 14.57 8.50 8.39
CA GLY A 168 13.76 8.55 7.17
C GLY A 168 13.38 9.97 6.79
N GLU A 169 12.54 10.09 5.79
CA GLU A 169 12.17 11.37 5.19
C GLU A 169 10.67 11.48 5.01
N LEU A 170 10.13 12.68 5.23
CA LEU A 170 8.78 13.07 4.84
C LEU A 170 8.90 13.94 3.59
N LEU A 171 8.40 13.44 2.46
CA LEU A 171 8.54 14.08 1.16
C LEU A 171 7.18 14.58 0.67
N ASP A 172 7.08 15.88 0.37
CA ASP A 172 5.98 16.40 -0.42
C ASP A 172 6.09 15.84 -1.85
N TRP A 173 5.03 15.21 -2.33
CA TRP A 173 5.07 14.54 -3.62
C TRP A 173 3.91 14.99 -4.52
N ARG A 174 4.28 15.34 -5.75
CA ARG A 174 3.30 15.76 -6.74
C ARG A 174 3.54 15.05 -8.06
N ILE A 175 2.47 14.52 -8.62
CA ILE A 175 2.45 14.02 -9.99
C ILE A 175 1.55 14.89 -10.86
N SER A 176 2.04 15.15 -12.08
CA SER A 176 1.33 15.89 -13.12
C SER A 176 1.30 15.03 -14.38
N GLY A 177 0.20 15.09 -15.14
CA GLY A 177 0.03 14.30 -16.35
C GLY A 177 -1.37 13.72 -16.44
N ALA A 178 -1.48 12.50 -16.98
CA ALA A 178 -2.78 11.80 -17.10
C ALA A 178 -3.47 11.53 -15.75
N VAL A 179 -2.69 11.34 -14.71
CA VAL A 179 -3.15 11.30 -13.32
C VAL A 179 -2.53 12.48 -12.59
N LYS A 180 -3.37 13.27 -11.91
CA LYS A 180 -2.92 14.36 -11.04
C LYS A 180 -3.16 13.98 -9.61
N ALA A 181 -2.10 13.98 -8.80
CA ALA A 181 -2.16 13.75 -7.36
C ALA A 181 -1.13 14.59 -6.63
N THR A 182 -1.48 14.97 -5.41
CA THR A 182 -0.59 15.67 -4.47
C THR A 182 -0.79 15.02 -3.11
N GLY A 183 0.27 14.95 -2.32
CA GLY A 183 0.27 14.38 -0.99
C GLY A 183 1.69 14.26 -0.48
N ALA A 184 1.87 13.53 0.61
CA ALA A 184 3.17 13.27 1.20
C ALA A 184 3.49 11.77 1.21
N LEU A 185 4.79 11.48 1.24
CA LEU A 185 5.35 10.14 1.38
C LEU A 185 6.26 10.10 2.59
N LEU A 186 5.98 9.21 3.53
CA LEU A 186 6.98 8.76 4.48
C LEU A 186 7.84 7.70 3.81
N VAL A 187 9.15 7.89 3.78
CA VAL A 187 10.13 6.96 3.22
C VAL A 187 11.16 6.61 4.28
N ILE A 188 11.35 5.32 4.52
CA ILE A 188 12.39 4.81 5.42
C ILE A 188 13.20 3.77 4.66
N HIS A 189 14.52 3.95 4.63
CA HIS A 189 15.49 2.97 4.14
C HIS A 189 16.19 2.34 5.36
N ASN A 190 16.14 1.03 5.44
CA ASN A 190 16.68 0.22 6.52
C ASN A 190 17.78 -0.69 5.96
N ASP A 191 18.83 -0.05 5.43
CA ASP A 191 19.99 -0.71 4.80
C ASP A 191 21.09 -1.08 5.84
#